data_efdb602c4787a8f18559b90ba9aa4b44
#
_entry.id   efdb602c4787a8f18559b90ba9aa4b44
#
_cell.length_a   1.000
_cell.length_b   1.000
_cell.length_c   1.000
_cell.angle_alpha   90.00
_cell.angle_beta   90.00
_cell.angle_gamma   90.00
#
_symmetry.space_group_name_H-M   'P 1'
#
loop_
_entity.id
_entity.type
_entity.pdbx_description
1 polymer ?
#
loop_
_entity_poly.entity_id
_entity_poly.type
_entity_poly.pdbx_seq_one_letter_code
_entity_poly.pdbx_strand_id
1 'polypeptide(L)'
;MNLGLFLGQSGPLMIAASTKVLAMEVVALHRAKKKGKSLKHHEGFIQRHEDQFKDALGYAWLDFSVMLEIAEEQIEKQLDPDAEQDPNPLVPTPDRVIGALGLKGLRSISVSMHQDKDGELFNVFFDVPKVSRRGLFAMLAASSKDAGPPAFVGADVTSFGRSRHSGKELWEKLEG
;
A
#
# COMPACT_ATOMS: atom_id res chain seq x y z
N MET A 1 -9.08 21.46 4.34
CA MET A 1 -7.72 21.24 3.81
C MET A 1 -7.78 21.42 2.30
N ASN A 2 -7.17 22.48 1.75
CA ASN A 2 -7.15 22.69 0.30
C ASN A 2 -6.03 21.81 -0.29
N LEU A 3 -6.40 20.72 -0.92
CA LEU A 3 -5.48 19.90 -1.71
C LEU A 3 -5.18 20.65 -3.02
N GLY A 4 -4.09 21.40 -3.03
CA GLY A 4 -3.56 21.99 -4.26
C GLY A 4 -2.80 20.93 -5.06
N LEU A 5 -2.97 20.90 -6.38
CA LEU A 5 -2.15 20.11 -7.29
C LEU A 5 -1.24 21.06 -8.06
N PHE A 6 0.06 20.91 -7.89
CA PHE A 6 1.07 21.67 -8.62
C PHE A 6 1.65 20.80 -9.73
N LEU A 7 1.50 21.25 -10.96
CA LEU A 7 2.08 20.60 -12.14
C LEU A 7 3.32 21.35 -12.60
N GLY A 8 4.37 20.62 -12.91
CA GLY A 8 5.62 21.16 -13.42
C GLY A 8 6.19 20.29 -14.53
N GLN A 9 7.06 20.86 -15.34
CA GLN A 9 7.81 20.14 -16.36
C GLN A 9 9.30 20.54 -16.31
N SER A 10 10.16 19.54 -16.44
CA SER A 10 11.61 19.76 -16.54
C SER A 10 12.20 18.80 -17.59
N GLY A 11 12.40 19.30 -18.82
CA GLY A 11 12.72 18.46 -19.98
C GLY A 11 11.59 17.47 -20.27
N PRO A 12 11.88 16.18 -20.40
CA PRO A 12 10.86 15.14 -20.61
C PRO A 12 10.08 14.76 -19.34
N LEU A 13 10.53 15.24 -18.15
CA LEU A 13 9.93 14.90 -16.87
C LEU A 13 8.71 15.79 -16.59
N MET A 14 7.54 15.17 -16.43
CA MET A 14 6.36 15.81 -15.86
C MET A 14 6.28 15.51 -14.35
N ILE A 15 5.94 16.52 -13.58
CA ILE A 15 5.89 16.45 -12.10
C ILE A 15 4.53 16.90 -11.65
N ALA A 16 3.92 16.09 -10.79
CA ALA A 16 2.73 16.46 -10.04
C ALA A 16 3.03 16.36 -8.54
N ALA A 17 2.73 17.40 -7.78
CA ALA A 17 2.99 17.44 -6.35
C ALA A 17 1.87 18.15 -5.59
N SER A 18 1.69 17.81 -4.33
CA SER A 18 0.70 18.44 -3.45
C SER A 18 1.08 19.87 -3.02
N THR A 19 2.37 20.22 -3.12
CA THR A 19 2.87 21.57 -2.81
C THR A 19 3.88 22.03 -3.85
N LYS A 20 3.97 23.37 -4.03
CA LYS A 20 4.97 23.98 -4.89
C LYS A 20 6.41 23.67 -4.43
N VAL A 21 6.63 23.60 -3.13
CA VAL A 21 7.95 23.30 -2.55
C VAL A 21 8.42 21.91 -2.99
N LEU A 22 7.58 20.88 -2.83
CA LEU A 22 7.91 19.52 -3.27
C LEU A 22 8.18 19.47 -4.78
N ALA A 23 7.36 20.14 -5.59
CA ALA A 23 7.61 20.20 -7.03
C ALA A 23 8.98 20.80 -7.36
N MET A 24 9.35 21.90 -6.70
CA MET A 24 10.64 22.57 -6.90
C MET A 24 11.82 21.71 -6.42
N GLU A 25 11.69 20.97 -5.31
CA GLU A 25 12.71 20.04 -4.83
C GLU A 25 12.96 18.92 -5.83
N VAL A 26 11.92 18.31 -6.39
CA VAL A 26 12.06 17.29 -7.43
C VAL A 26 12.77 17.84 -8.66
N VAL A 27 12.43 19.06 -9.12
CA VAL A 27 13.11 19.72 -10.23
C VAL A 27 14.59 19.98 -9.89
N ALA A 28 14.88 20.45 -8.68
CA ALA A 28 16.24 20.72 -8.24
C ALA A 28 17.09 19.42 -8.19
N LEU A 29 16.54 18.33 -7.67
CA LEU A 29 17.20 17.02 -7.65
C LEU A 29 17.46 16.50 -9.07
N HIS A 30 16.47 16.63 -9.96
CA HIS A 30 16.60 16.21 -11.36
C HIS A 30 17.71 17.01 -12.10
N ARG A 31 17.75 18.33 -11.90
CA ARG A 31 18.76 19.21 -12.56
C ARG A 31 20.14 19.07 -11.96
N ALA A 32 20.24 18.93 -10.65
CA ALA A 32 21.54 18.95 -9.96
C ALA A 32 22.33 17.65 -10.15
N LYS A 33 21.75 16.60 -10.73
CA LYS A 33 22.34 15.25 -10.81
C LYS A 33 22.95 14.79 -9.47
N LYS A 34 22.48 15.37 -8.37
CA LYS A 34 23.01 15.08 -7.03
C LYS A 34 22.73 13.62 -6.67
N LYS A 35 23.77 12.92 -6.26
CA LYS A 35 23.68 11.65 -5.55
C LYS A 35 23.13 11.94 -4.13
N GLY A 36 21.86 12.24 -4.02
CA GLY A 36 21.15 12.40 -2.75
C GLY A 36 20.47 11.11 -2.33
N LYS A 37 19.69 11.16 -1.24
CA LYS A 37 18.76 10.10 -0.83
C LYS A 37 17.68 9.94 -1.92
N SER A 38 17.98 9.16 -2.94
CA SER A 38 17.05 8.86 -4.04
C SER A 38 16.30 7.59 -3.72
N LEU A 39 15.05 7.53 -4.12
CA LEU A 39 14.20 6.35 -4.00
C LEU A 39 14.86 5.08 -4.57
N LYS A 40 15.70 5.24 -5.60
CA LYS A 40 16.50 4.15 -6.17
C LYS A 40 17.53 3.51 -5.22
N HIS A 41 17.74 4.05 -4.03
CA HIS A 41 18.58 3.49 -2.97
C HIS A 41 17.76 2.99 -1.77
N HIS A 42 16.42 3.06 -1.86
CA HIS A 42 15.53 2.56 -0.83
C HIS A 42 15.33 1.06 -1.03
N GLU A 43 15.70 0.24 -0.07
CA GLU A 43 15.66 -1.24 -0.18
C GLU A 43 14.30 -1.77 -0.63
N GLY A 44 13.22 -1.33 0.03
CA GLY A 44 11.86 -1.76 -0.29
C GLY A 44 11.45 -1.40 -1.72
N PHE A 45 11.91 -0.26 -2.23
CA PHE A 45 11.67 0.14 -3.63
C PHE A 45 12.49 -0.68 -4.61
N ILE A 46 13.80 -0.89 -4.33
CA ILE A 46 14.70 -1.66 -5.22
C ILE A 46 14.13 -3.06 -5.43
N GLN A 47 13.77 -3.74 -4.35
CA GLN A 47 13.22 -5.09 -4.43
C GLN A 47 11.94 -5.12 -5.27
N ARG A 48 11.04 -4.14 -5.11
CA ARG A 48 9.80 -4.06 -5.90
C ARG A 48 10.08 -3.72 -7.37
N HIS A 49 11.07 -2.86 -7.61
CA HIS A 49 11.46 -2.51 -8.97
C HIS A 49 11.95 -3.73 -9.77
N GLU A 50 12.78 -4.55 -9.15
CA GLU A 50 13.30 -5.76 -9.79
C GLU A 50 12.21 -6.82 -10.02
N ASP A 51 11.31 -7.00 -9.02
CA ASP A 51 10.30 -8.06 -9.04
C ASP A 51 9.07 -7.71 -9.87
N GLN A 52 8.67 -6.44 -9.90
CA GLN A 52 7.34 -6.03 -10.38
C GLN A 52 7.33 -4.86 -11.35
N PHE A 53 8.31 -3.95 -11.29
CA PHE A 53 8.27 -2.72 -12.08
C PHE A 53 9.11 -2.82 -13.35
N LYS A 54 9.96 -3.83 -13.44
CA LYS A 54 10.71 -4.11 -14.67
C LYS A 54 9.72 -4.40 -15.80
N ASP A 55 9.88 -3.70 -16.91
CA ASP A 55 9.02 -3.80 -18.08
C ASP A 55 7.55 -3.39 -17.85
N ALA A 56 7.23 -2.72 -16.75
CA ALA A 56 5.90 -2.17 -16.52
C ALA A 56 5.66 -0.92 -17.38
N LEU A 57 4.46 -0.78 -17.94
CA LEU A 57 4.01 0.46 -18.60
C LEU A 57 3.92 1.63 -17.63
N GLY A 58 3.53 1.32 -16.40
CA GLY A 58 3.43 2.29 -15.32
C GLY A 58 3.49 1.60 -13.97
N TYR A 59 3.97 2.31 -12.97
CA TYR A 59 3.99 1.82 -11.61
C TYR A 59 3.86 2.96 -10.60
N ALA A 60 3.38 2.59 -9.41
CA ALA A 60 3.38 3.44 -8.24
C ALA A 60 3.89 2.65 -7.03
N TRP A 61 4.54 3.35 -6.12
CA TRP A 61 5.03 2.78 -4.87
C TRP A 61 4.82 3.79 -3.74
N LEU A 62 4.34 3.29 -2.61
CA LEU A 62 4.05 4.07 -1.42
C LEU A 62 4.74 3.42 -0.23
N ASP A 63 5.57 4.18 0.49
CA ASP A 63 6.04 3.79 1.82
C ASP A 63 4.89 3.98 2.82
N PHE A 64 4.27 2.87 3.18
CA PHE A 64 3.12 2.91 4.08
C PHE A 64 3.54 3.15 5.53
N SER A 65 4.75 2.72 5.91
CA SER A 65 5.28 2.94 7.27
C SER A 65 5.39 4.44 7.56
N VAL A 66 6.00 5.19 6.65
CA VAL A 66 6.14 6.65 6.77
C VAL A 66 4.77 7.34 6.74
N MET A 67 3.87 6.88 5.89
CA MET A 67 2.51 7.43 5.83
C MET A 67 1.77 7.21 7.16
N LEU A 68 1.93 6.05 7.76
CA LEU A 68 1.31 5.71 9.05
C LEU A 68 1.87 6.57 10.18
N GLU A 69 3.20 6.75 10.25
CA GLU A 69 3.85 7.64 11.23
C GLU A 69 3.30 9.08 11.14
N ILE A 70 3.19 9.62 9.91
CA ILE A 70 2.62 10.96 9.70
C ILE A 70 1.15 11.00 10.15
N ALA A 71 0.37 9.95 9.88
CA ALA A 71 -1.03 9.89 10.29
C ALA A 71 -1.17 9.81 11.82
N GLU A 72 -0.37 8.99 12.49
CA GLU A 72 -0.35 8.88 13.95
C GLU A 72 0.03 10.23 14.60
N GLU A 73 1.07 10.91 14.11
CA GLU A 73 1.47 12.25 14.58
C GLU A 73 0.37 13.30 14.38
N GLN A 74 -0.36 13.24 13.28
CA GLN A 74 -1.49 14.15 13.02
C GLN A 74 -2.68 13.89 13.95
N ILE A 75 -2.95 12.62 14.26
CA ILE A 75 -4.00 12.22 15.19
C ILE A 75 -3.65 12.69 16.60
N GLU A 76 -2.41 12.47 17.04
CA GLU A 76 -1.95 12.96 18.35
C GLU A 76 -2.09 14.48 18.50
N LYS A 77 -1.74 15.25 17.47
CA LYS A 77 -1.86 16.72 17.48
C LYS A 77 -3.31 17.23 17.49
N GLN A 78 -4.27 16.42 17.04
CA GLN A 78 -5.69 16.77 17.01
C GLN A 78 -6.43 16.31 18.27
N LEU A 79 -5.87 15.37 19.01
CA LEU A 79 -6.39 14.97 20.30
C LEU A 79 -6.06 16.10 21.30
N ASP A 80 -7.09 16.72 21.84
CA ASP A 80 -6.94 17.73 22.90
C ASP A 80 -6.32 17.04 24.13
N PRO A 81 -5.12 17.45 24.59
CA PRO A 81 -4.49 16.82 25.74
C PRO A 81 -5.29 17.04 27.03
N ASP A 82 -6.16 18.06 27.08
CA ASP A 82 -7.02 18.39 28.20
C ASP A 82 -8.45 17.82 28.06
N ALA A 83 -8.78 17.21 26.95
CA ALA A 83 -10.02 16.46 26.83
C ALA A 83 -9.94 15.31 27.84
N GLU A 84 -10.67 15.41 28.95
CA GLU A 84 -10.93 14.27 29.83
C GLU A 84 -11.47 13.14 28.94
N GLN A 85 -10.55 12.28 28.54
CA GLN A 85 -10.90 11.03 27.85
C GLN A 85 -11.59 10.17 28.92
N ASP A 86 -12.88 10.40 29.07
CA ASP A 86 -13.73 9.35 29.62
C ASP A 86 -13.76 8.26 28.51
N PRO A 87 -12.92 7.21 28.63
CA PRO A 87 -12.76 6.27 27.54
C PRO A 87 -14.03 5.47 27.49
N ASN A 88 -14.97 5.92 26.65
CA ASN A 88 -16.10 5.06 26.33
C ASN A 88 -15.51 3.73 25.83
N PRO A 89 -15.56 2.64 26.63
CA PRO A 89 -14.90 1.39 26.30
C PRO A 89 -15.44 0.78 25.01
N LEU A 90 -16.56 1.28 24.49
CA LEU A 90 -17.18 0.84 23.24
C LEU A 90 -16.65 1.56 22.00
N VAL A 91 -15.88 2.66 22.17
CA VAL A 91 -15.26 3.37 21.06
C VAL A 91 -13.78 3.00 20.98
N PRO A 92 -13.36 2.21 20.00
CA PRO A 92 -11.96 1.83 19.88
C PRO A 92 -11.10 3.05 19.56
N THR A 93 -9.96 3.17 20.21
CA THR A 93 -8.96 4.20 19.86
C THR A 93 -8.40 3.94 18.46
N PRO A 94 -7.94 4.98 17.72
CA PRO A 94 -7.30 4.81 16.43
C PRO A 94 -6.18 3.77 16.44
N ASP A 95 -5.35 3.76 17.46
CA ASP A 95 -4.25 2.80 17.63
C ASP A 95 -4.75 1.35 17.73
N ARG A 96 -5.84 1.12 18.45
CA ARG A 96 -6.48 -0.20 18.54
C ARG A 96 -7.03 -0.65 17.18
N VAL A 97 -7.62 0.26 16.42
CA VAL A 97 -8.14 -0.04 15.07
C VAL A 97 -6.98 -0.39 14.13
N ILE A 98 -5.93 0.43 14.09
CA ILE A 98 -4.71 0.21 13.29
C ILE A 98 -4.07 -1.13 13.66
N GLY A 99 -3.96 -1.43 14.95
CA GLY A 99 -3.41 -2.68 15.45
C GLY A 99 -4.27 -3.89 15.08
N ALA A 100 -5.58 -3.82 15.30
CA ALA A 100 -6.52 -4.91 14.98
C ALA A 100 -6.58 -5.22 13.48
N LEU A 101 -6.48 -4.19 12.63
CA LEU A 101 -6.38 -4.38 11.18
C LEU A 101 -5.02 -4.92 10.73
N GLY A 102 -3.99 -4.89 11.59
CA GLY A 102 -2.65 -5.34 11.27
C GLY A 102 -1.86 -4.35 10.41
N LEU A 103 -2.29 -3.09 10.32
CA LEU A 103 -1.69 -2.06 9.46
C LEU A 103 -0.25 -1.72 9.87
N LYS A 104 0.10 -1.87 11.13
CA LYS A 104 1.50 -1.68 11.63
C LYS A 104 2.49 -2.68 10.99
N GLY A 105 2.00 -3.78 10.44
CA GLY A 105 2.82 -4.75 9.72
C GLY A 105 3.05 -4.43 8.24
N LEU A 106 2.29 -3.51 7.68
CA LEU A 106 2.36 -3.13 6.27
C LEU A 106 3.50 -2.13 6.05
N ARG A 107 4.50 -2.51 5.24
CA ARG A 107 5.68 -1.68 4.92
C ARG A 107 5.42 -0.78 3.72
N SER A 108 4.94 -1.38 2.65
CA SER A 108 4.69 -0.62 1.42
C SER A 108 3.52 -1.19 0.62
N ILE A 109 2.94 -0.34 -0.20
CA ILE A 109 1.96 -0.70 -1.22
C ILE A 109 2.57 -0.39 -2.57
N SER A 110 2.49 -1.32 -3.50
CA SER A 110 2.92 -1.09 -4.87
C SER A 110 1.87 -1.51 -5.87
N VAL A 111 1.86 -0.81 -6.99
CA VAL A 111 0.96 -1.06 -8.11
C VAL A 111 1.79 -1.07 -9.37
N SER A 112 1.56 -2.04 -10.26
CA SER A 112 2.17 -2.06 -11.57
C SER A 112 1.16 -2.45 -12.65
N MET A 113 1.35 -1.89 -13.83
CA MET A 113 0.56 -2.19 -15.01
C MET A 113 1.50 -2.70 -16.11
N HIS A 114 1.17 -3.84 -16.65
CA HIS A 114 1.90 -4.49 -17.74
C HIS A 114 0.95 -4.73 -18.90
N GLN A 115 1.49 -4.77 -20.09
CA GLN A 115 0.77 -5.16 -21.29
C GLN A 115 1.53 -6.28 -21.98
N ASP A 116 0.83 -7.31 -22.32
CA ASP A 116 1.32 -8.37 -23.17
C ASP A 116 0.37 -8.57 -24.38
N LYS A 117 0.65 -9.59 -25.18
CA LYS A 117 -0.17 -9.93 -26.36
C LYS A 117 -1.58 -10.42 -26.02
N ASP A 118 -1.80 -10.86 -24.78
CA ASP A 118 -3.07 -11.43 -24.30
C ASP A 118 -3.93 -10.40 -23.59
N GLY A 119 -3.37 -9.23 -23.22
CA GLY A 119 -4.11 -8.14 -22.58
C GLY A 119 -3.29 -7.29 -21.62
N GLU A 120 -4.00 -6.60 -20.74
CA GLU A 120 -3.43 -5.75 -19.70
C GLU A 120 -3.48 -6.47 -18.35
N LEU A 121 -2.35 -6.48 -17.65
CA LEU A 121 -2.22 -7.05 -16.30
C LEU A 121 -1.99 -5.92 -15.29
N PHE A 122 -2.88 -5.84 -14.31
CA PHE A 122 -2.79 -4.89 -13.22
C PHE A 122 -2.49 -5.64 -11.91
N ASN A 123 -1.34 -5.34 -11.29
CA ASN A 123 -0.91 -5.93 -10.04
C ASN A 123 -0.98 -4.93 -8.91
N VAL A 124 -1.54 -5.35 -7.78
CA VAL A 124 -1.46 -4.63 -6.50
C VAL A 124 -0.76 -5.53 -5.50
N PHE A 125 0.29 -5.02 -4.89
CA PHE A 125 1.08 -5.76 -3.93
C PHE A 125 1.16 -5.03 -2.59
N PHE A 126 0.93 -5.77 -1.50
CA PHE A 126 1.06 -5.32 -0.12
C PHE A 126 2.29 -5.99 0.49
N ASP A 127 3.30 -5.21 0.82
CA ASP A 127 4.50 -5.73 1.47
C ASP A 127 4.28 -5.87 2.98
N VAL A 128 3.89 -7.08 3.39
CA VAL A 128 3.69 -7.43 4.80
C VAL A 128 4.55 -8.65 5.13
N PRO A 129 5.64 -8.48 5.91
CA PRO A 129 6.48 -9.60 6.32
C PRO A 129 5.65 -10.69 7.00
N LYS A 130 6.00 -11.95 6.74
CA LYS A 130 5.24 -13.10 7.24
C LYS A 130 5.02 -13.06 8.76
N VAL A 131 6.05 -12.63 9.50
CA VAL A 131 6.02 -12.51 10.97
C VAL A 131 5.14 -11.38 11.48
N SER A 132 4.83 -10.40 10.62
CA SER A 132 4.03 -9.20 10.96
C SER A 132 2.59 -9.30 10.48
N ARG A 133 2.19 -10.40 9.83
CA ARG A 133 0.83 -10.59 9.31
C ARG A 133 -0.14 -10.83 10.46
N ARG A 134 -0.92 -9.82 10.77
CA ARG A 134 -1.99 -9.85 11.78
C ARG A 134 -3.27 -9.28 11.19
N GLY A 135 -4.40 -9.44 11.86
CA GLY A 135 -5.69 -8.90 11.45
C GLY A 135 -6.02 -9.22 9.99
N LEU A 136 -6.35 -8.20 9.21
CA LEU A 136 -6.71 -8.32 7.80
C LEU A 136 -5.65 -9.07 6.96
N PHE A 137 -4.36 -8.77 7.18
CA PHE A 137 -3.29 -9.41 6.40
C PHE A 137 -3.07 -10.88 6.78
N ALA A 138 -3.38 -11.28 8.00
CA ALA A 138 -3.40 -12.69 8.36
C ALA A 138 -4.55 -13.44 7.65
N MET A 139 -5.70 -12.77 7.49
CA MET A 139 -6.86 -13.30 6.77
C MET A 139 -6.61 -13.43 5.27
N LEU A 140 -5.95 -12.44 4.66
CA LEU A 140 -5.62 -12.43 3.22
C LEU A 140 -4.47 -13.37 2.87
N ALA A 141 -3.65 -13.80 3.84
CA ALA A 141 -2.52 -14.72 3.64
C ALA A 141 -3.00 -16.18 3.48
N ALA A 142 -3.85 -16.42 2.51
CA ALA A 142 -4.24 -17.79 2.14
C ALA A 142 -3.07 -18.51 1.45
N SER A 143 -2.97 -19.84 1.66
CA SER A 143 -2.00 -20.66 0.91
C SER A 143 -2.42 -20.71 -0.55
N SER A 144 -1.53 -20.31 -1.47
CA SER A 144 -1.75 -20.49 -2.90
C SER A 144 -1.74 -21.97 -3.24
N LYS A 145 -2.91 -22.55 -3.47
CA LYS A 145 -3.08 -23.84 -4.13
C LYS A 145 -3.71 -23.58 -5.48
N ASP A 146 -3.64 -24.55 -6.36
CA ASP A 146 -4.25 -24.50 -7.68
C ASP A 146 -5.56 -23.71 -7.70
N ALA A 147 -5.57 -22.59 -8.41
CA ALA A 147 -6.69 -21.65 -8.51
C ALA A 147 -7.56 -21.89 -9.75
N GLY A 148 -7.33 -22.97 -10.47
CA GLY A 148 -8.11 -23.31 -11.65
C GLY A 148 -9.61 -23.39 -11.36
N PRO A 149 -10.48 -23.09 -12.33
CA PRO A 149 -11.93 -23.21 -12.16
C PRO A 149 -12.31 -24.67 -11.90
N PRO A 150 -13.24 -24.93 -10.97
CA PRO A 150 -13.78 -26.27 -10.76
C PRO A 150 -14.46 -26.80 -12.03
N ALA A 151 -14.47 -28.11 -12.21
CA ALA A 151 -15.05 -28.75 -13.40
C ALA A 151 -16.56 -28.47 -13.62
N PHE A 152 -17.27 -28.02 -12.59
CA PHE A 152 -18.69 -27.67 -12.67
C PHE A 152 -18.92 -26.21 -13.18
N VAL A 153 -17.87 -25.43 -13.39
CA VAL A 153 -17.98 -24.07 -13.96
C VAL A 153 -18.01 -24.19 -15.48
N GLY A 154 -19.11 -23.77 -16.07
CA GLY A 154 -19.30 -23.81 -17.53
C GLY A 154 -18.36 -22.87 -18.27
N ALA A 155 -18.04 -23.19 -19.53
CA ALA A 155 -17.16 -22.37 -20.37
C ALA A 155 -17.81 -21.05 -20.82
N ASP A 156 -19.11 -20.90 -20.66
CA ASP A 156 -19.92 -19.72 -21.02
C ASP A 156 -20.05 -18.70 -19.90
N VAL A 157 -19.41 -18.96 -18.75
CA VAL A 157 -19.42 -18.04 -17.61
C VAL A 157 -18.61 -16.78 -17.90
N THR A 158 -19.23 -15.63 -17.79
CA THR A 158 -18.62 -14.33 -18.06
C THR A 158 -17.76 -13.80 -16.90
N SER A 159 -17.95 -14.33 -15.68
CA SER A 159 -17.17 -13.96 -14.50
C SER A 159 -17.12 -15.11 -13.51
N PHE A 160 -15.95 -15.43 -13.03
CA PHE A 160 -15.73 -16.44 -12.02
C PHE A 160 -14.77 -15.94 -10.95
N GLY A 161 -15.15 -16.09 -9.69
CA GLY A 161 -14.30 -15.76 -8.54
C GLY A 161 -14.18 -16.95 -7.60
N ARG A 162 -12.97 -17.26 -7.16
CA ARG A 162 -12.70 -18.29 -6.17
C ARG A 162 -11.82 -17.72 -5.06
N SER A 163 -12.32 -17.79 -3.84
CA SER A 163 -11.54 -17.48 -2.63
C SER A 163 -11.42 -18.73 -1.76
N ARG A 164 -10.29 -18.88 -1.09
CA ARG A 164 -10.05 -19.98 -0.15
C ARG A 164 -9.77 -19.39 1.22
N HIS A 165 -10.76 -19.45 2.07
CA HIS A 165 -10.63 -19.12 3.49
C HIS A 165 -11.16 -20.28 4.30
N SER A 166 -10.35 -20.79 5.22
CA SER A 166 -10.81 -21.70 6.24
C SER A 166 -11.48 -20.87 7.33
N GLY A 167 -12.79 -21.04 7.54
CA GLY A 167 -13.51 -20.33 8.61
C GLY A 167 -12.89 -20.56 9.98
N LYS A 168 -12.36 -21.77 10.23
CA LYS A 168 -11.64 -22.11 11.45
C LYS A 168 -10.33 -21.33 11.60
N GLU A 169 -9.49 -21.33 10.56
CA GLU A 169 -8.22 -20.57 10.57
C GLU A 169 -8.46 -19.05 10.67
N LEU A 170 -9.55 -18.59 10.07
CA LEU A 170 -9.96 -17.19 10.18
C LEU A 170 -10.30 -16.83 11.62
N TRP A 171 -11.09 -17.67 12.28
CA TRP A 171 -11.49 -17.48 13.67
C TRP A 171 -10.30 -17.52 14.63
N GLU A 172 -9.44 -18.52 14.51
CA GLU A 172 -8.21 -18.65 15.31
C GLU A 172 -7.27 -17.44 15.17
N LYS A 173 -7.26 -16.79 13.98
CA LYS A 173 -6.45 -15.59 13.74
C LYS A 173 -7.08 -14.29 14.26
N LEU A 174 -8.39 -14.29 14.50
CA LEU A 174 -9.10 -13.15 15.09
C LEU A 174 -9.11 -13.19 16.62
N GLU A 175 -9.04 -14.37 17.22
CA GLU A 175 -9.00 -14.54 18.68
C GLU A 175 -7.59 -14.32 19.28
N GLY A 176 -6.52 -14.41 18.53
CA GLY A 176 -5.11 -14.27 18.96
C GLY A 176 -4.55 -12.89 18.72
#